data_aa4eaa2fde5718a2e460739b1d19bef3
#
_entry.id   aa4eaa2fde5718a2e460739b1d19bef3
#
_cell.length_a   1.000
_cell.length_b   1.000
_cell.length_c   1.000
_cell.angle_alpha   90.00
_cell.angle_beta   90.00
_cell.angle_gamma   90.00
#
_symmetry.space_group_name_H-M   'P 1'
#
loop_
_entity.id
_entity.type
_entity.pdbx_description
1 polymer ?
#
loop_
_entity_poly.entity_id
_entity_poly.type
_entity_poly.pdbx_seq_one_letter_code
_entity_poly.pdbx_strand_id
1 'polypeptide(L)'
;TYNRSQLIRLRRKLHQYPELSGNEYQTARIIREALEEAAPDRIVEHLGGAGLAAVYEGSKPGPTLLFRCDLDALPIDEVNTFEYKSEYPGVAHKCGHDGHMTIITGLAMAISANRPEEGRVVLLYQPSEENGQGAARVLEDNKFDALRPDYVFALHNLPGFPTGAVVLRKGTFAAASKGMINRLYGKTAHAGEPENGLTPAPAMAGIIQQLTALADDDAFEDFTLTTIIHARLGEIAFGTTPGYAEVMATLRTYSNADMDKLTRQSMDVVERMAHSYGLKSEISWTEEFPATVNNSQVVDLIEQVARENQQQVIHIEEPLRWSEDFSNFTLKYPGALFGLGSGEKTPQLHNPDYDFPEEIIDRGIEIFYGIYLHHFK
;
A
#
# COMPACT_ATOMS: atom_id res chain seq x y z
N THR A 1 -1.87 -25.04 16.13
CA THR A 1 -0.44 -24.97 16.51
C THR A 1 0.38 -24.96 15.23
N TYR A 2 1.22 -23.97 15.03
CA TYR A 2 2.10 -23.84 13.87
C TYR A 2 3.56 -24.08 14.25
N ASN A 3 4.40 -24.40 13.27
CA ASN A 3 5.83 -24.60 13.47
C ASN A 3 6.60 -23.31 13.18
N ARG A 4 7.02 -22.60 14.24
CA ARG A 4 7.74 -21.31 14.14
C ARG A 4 9.01 -21.40 13.27
N SER A 5 9.79 -22.50 13.39
CA SER A 5 11.00 -22.67 12.57
C SER A 5 10.70 -22.77 11.09
N GLN A 6 9.56 -23.38 10.73
CA GLN A 6 9.10 -23.45 9.35
C GLN A 6 8.69 -22.07 8.81
N LEU A 7 7.99 -21.27 9.62
CA LEU A 7 7.62 -19.89 9.26
C LEU A 7 8.85 -18.99 9.05
N ILE A 8 9.86 -19.12 9.91
CA ILE A 8 11.13 -18.40 9.73
C ILE A 8 11.81 -18.78 8.42
N ARG A 9 11.85 -20.08 8.09
CA ARG A 9 12.41 -20.53 6.80
C ARG A 9 11.61 -20.01 5.62
N LEU A 10 10.27 -19.99 5.72
CA LEU A 10 9.40 -19.41 4.68
C LEU A 10 9.70 -17.92 4.48
N ARG A 11 9.73 -17.13 5.56
CA ARG A 11 10.03 -15.71 5.52
C ARG A 11 11.38 -15.43 4.85
N ARG A 12 12.44 -16.16 5.22
CA ARG A 12 13.77 -16.02 4.64
C ARG A 12 13.80 -16.41 3.16
N LYS A 13 13.05 -17.47 2.77
CA LYS A 13 12.90 -17.85 1.36
C LYS A 13 12.21 -16.75 0.54
N LEU A 14 11.14 -16.14 1.07
CA LEU A 14 10.46 -15.03 0.43
C LEU A 14 11.37 -13.80 0.30
N HIS A 15 12.13 -13.47 1.34
CA HIS A 15 13.10 -12.38 1.34
C HIS A 15 14.21 -12.58 0.32
N GLN A 16 14.66 -13.82 0.16
CA GLN A 16 15.75 -14.20 -0.75
C GLN A 16 15.35 -14.12 -2.23
N TYR A 17 14.07 -14.32 -2.55
CA TYR A 17 13.54 -14.33 -3.92
C TYR A 17 12.42 -13.30 -4.12
N PRO A 18 12.71 -12.00 -3.91
CA PRO A 18 11.70 -10.95 -4.02
C PRO A 18 11.33 -10.65 -5.47
N GLU A 19 10.09 -10.27 -5.70
CA GLU A 19 9.59 -9.85 -7.01
C GLU A 19 8.88 -8.50 -6.93
N LEU A 20 9.05 -7.67 -7.96
CA LEU A 20 8.40 -6.37 -8.05
C LEU A 20 6.91 -6.48 -8.34
N SER A 21 6.16 -5.41 -8.03
CA SER A 21 4.73 -5.26 -8.34
C SER A 21 4.41 -5.69 -9.77
N GLY A 22 3.42 -6.58 -9.91
CA GLY A 22 2.96 -7.14 -11.18
C GLY A 22 3.73 -8.37 -11.68
N ASN A 23 4.80 -8.79 -11.00
CA ASN A 23 5.65 -9.92 -11.39
C ASN A 23 5.75 -11.01 -10.31
N GLU A 24 4.91 -10.99 -9.27
CA GLU A 24 5.01 -11.79 -8.05
C GLU A 24 4.64 -13.27 -8.21
N TYR A 25 4.85 -13.84 -9.40
CA TYR A 25 4.41 -15.21 -9.73
C TYR A 25 5.21 -16.31 -9.00
N GLN A 26 6.52 -16.11 -8.81
CA GLN A 26 7.34 -17.04 -8.02
C GLN A 26 6.99 -16.94 -6.53
N THR A 27 6.78 -15.72 -6.03
CA THR A 27 6.34 -15.44 -4.67
C THR A 27 5.00 -16.13 -4.37
N ALA A 28 4.01 -15.96 -5.26
CA ALA A 28 2.71 -16.63 -5.17
C ALA A 28 2.84 -18.15 -5.16
N ARG A 29 3.74 -18.73 -5.98
CA ARG A 29 4.00 -20.17 -5.99
C ARG A 29 4.60 -20.66 -4.66
N ILE A 30 5.57 -19.94 -4.10
CA ILE A 30 6.17 -20.27 -2.79
C ILE A 30 5.07 -20.28 -1.71
N ILE A 31 4.20 -19.28 -1.70
CA ILE A 31 3.07 -19.22 -0.77
C ILE A 31 2.08 -20.37 -1.01
N ARG A 32 1.72 -20.65 -2.27
CA ARG A 32 0.83 -21.77 -2.59
C ARG A 32 1.35 -23.09 -2.07
N GLU A 33 2.65 -23.36 -2.25
CA GLU A 33 3.31 -24.57 -1.72
C GLU A 33 3.23 -24.63 -0.19
N ALA A 34 3.45 -23.51 0.51
CA ALA A 34 3.34 -23.44 1.97
C ALA A 34 1.89 -23.63 2.46
N LEU A 35 0.90 -23.18 1.70
CA LEU A 35 -0.52 -23.33 2.03
C LEU A 35 -1.03 -24.77 1.83
N GLU A 36 -0.39 -25.62 1.02
CA GLU A 36 -0.76 -27.02 0.88
C GLU A 36 -0.68 -27.75 2.22
N GLU A 37 0.30 -27.43 3.05
CA GLU A 37 0.43 -28.01 4.40
C GLU A 37 -0.65 -27.51 5.38
N ALA A 38 -1.17 -26.32 5.16
CA ALA A 38 -2.29 -25.75 5.93
C ALA A 38 -3.67 -26.24 5.43
N ALA A 39 -3.71 -27.04 4.37
CA ALA A 39 -4.87 -27.73 3.82
C ALA A 39 -6.16 -26.89 3.78
N PRO A 40 -6.20 -25.73 3.11
CA PRO A 40 -7.43 -24.98 2.91
C PRO A 40 -8.42 -25.80 2.07
N ASP A 41 -9.71 -25.48 2.15
CA ASP A 41 -10.74 -26.14 1.34
C ASP A 41 -10.57 -25.83 -0.15
N ARG A 42 -10.08 -24.64 -0.46
CA ARG A 42 -9.68 -24.24 -1.83
C ARG A 42 -8.63 -23.14 -1.81
N ILE A 43 -7.87 -23.07 -2.90
CA ILE A 43 -6.98 -21.94 -3.21
C ILE A 43 -7.47 -21.33 -4.53
N VAL A 44 -7.75 -20.03 -4.51
CA VAL A 44 -8.09 -19.25 -5.70
C VAL A 44 -6.83 -18.55 -6.18
N GLU A 45 -6.35 -18.89 -7.35
CA GLU A 45 -5.10 -18.36 -7.92
C GLU A 45 -5.36 -17.28 -8.99
N HIS A 46 -4.33 -16.51 -9.28
CA HIS A 46 -4.36 -15.42 -10.28
C HIS A 46 -5.44 -14.38 -10.00
N LEU A 47 -5.56 -13.98 -8.74
CA LEU A 47 -6.52 -12.99 -8.27
C LEU A 47 -5.92 -11.58 -8.41
N GLY A 48 -6.50 -10.77 -9.27
CA GLY A 48 -5.98 -9.42 -9.56
C GLY A 48 -4.58 -9.39 -10.20
N GLY A 49 -4.12 -10.52 -10.77
CA GLY A 49 -2.77 -10.73 -11.31
C GLY A 49 -2.12 -11.96 -10.72
N ALA A 50 -0.98 -11.82 -10.03
CA ALA A 50 -0.30 -12.92 -9.36
C ALA A 50 -0.90 -13.30 -7.99
N GLY A 51 -1.93 -12.59 -7.51
CA GLY A 51 -2.52 -12.81 -6.19
C GLY A 51 -3.18 -14.16 -6.02
N LEU A 52 -3.34 -14.59 -4.77
CA LEU A 52 -4.05 -15.81 -4.42
C LEU A 52 -4.79 -15.67 -3.10
N ALA A 53 -5.80 -16.52 -2.90
CA ALA A 53 -6.55 -16.59 -1.65
C ALA A 53 -6.74 -18.05 -1.20
N ALA A 54 -6.42 -18.32 0.08
CA ALA A 54 -6.78 -19.57 0.74
C ALA A 54 -8.12 -19.42 1.44
N VAL A 55 -9.01 -20.39 1.30
CA VAL A 55 -10.38 -20.34 1.84
C VAL A 55 -10.62 -21.51 2.76
N TYR A 56 -11.16 -21.22 3.95
CA TYR A 56 -11.63 -22.19 4.95
C TYR A 56 -13.13 -21.99 5.15
N GLU A 57 -13.91 -23.01 4.82
CA GLU A 57 -15.37 -22.99 4.89
C GLU A 57 -15.86 -23.64 6.21
N GLY A 58 -16.78 -22.98 6.89
CA GLY A 58 -17.56 -23.59 7.95
C GLY A 58 -18.71 -24.45 7.40
N SER A 59 -19.20 -25.39 8.22
CA SER A 59 -20.32 -26.25 7.83
C SER A 59 -21.68 -25.58 7.92
N LYS A 60 -21.78 -24.40 8.54
CA LYS A 60 -23.00 -23.62 8.73
C LYS A 60 -22.82 -22.21 8.13
N PRO A 61 -23.94 -21.55 7.72
CA PRO A 61 -23.88 -20.15 7.34
C PRO A 61 -23.36 -19.27 8.48
N GLY A 62 -22.58 -18.25 8.13
CA GLY A 62 -22.01 -17.29 9.08
C GLY A 62 -21.23 -16.19 8.36
N PRO A 63 -20.54 -15.30 9.07
CA PRO A 63 -19.80 -14.21 8.48
C PRO A 63 -18.59 -14.71 7.68
N THR A 64 -18.16 -13.89 6.72
CA THR A 64 -16.91 -14.07 5.97
C THR A 64 -15.88 -13.05 6.48
N LEU A 65 -14.77 -13.53 7.03
CA LEU A 65 -13.63 -12.71 7.42
C LEU A 65 -12.54 -12.80 6.38
N LEU A 66 -12.02 -11.65 5.96
CA LEU A 66 -10.88 -11.59 5.07
C LEU A 66 -9.67 -10.99 5.80
N PHE A 67 -8.58 -11.72 5.83
CA PHE A 67 -7.27 -11.26 6.31
C PHE A 67 -6.35 -11.10 5.10
N ARG A 68 -5.72 -9.92 4.96
CA ARG A 68 -4.90 -9.57 3.80
C ARG A 68 -3.44 -9.37 4.17
N CYS A 69 -2.57 -9.84 3.32
CA CYS A 69 -1.19 -9.41 3.18
C CYS A 69 -0.86 -9.08 1.72
N ASP A 70 0.34 -8.61 1.49
CA ASP A 70 0.89 -8.13 0.23
C ASP A 70 2.07 -9.00 -0.22
N LEU A 71 2.29 -9.11 -1.55
CA LEU A 71 3.26 -10.02 -2.14
C LEU A 71 4.56 -9.34 -2.60
N ASP A 72 4.46 -8.08 -3.01
CA ASP A 72 5.47 -7.40 -3.81
C ASP A 72 6.63 -6.83 -2.98
N ALA A 73 7.76 -6.68 -3.66
CA ALA A 73 8.98 -6.09 -3.17
C ALA A 73 9.27 -4.77 -3.91
N LEU A 74 10.35 -4.11 -3.52
CA LEU A 74 10.75 -2.79 -3.99
C LEU A 74 12.00 -2.82 -4.87
N PRO A 75 12.15 -1.86 -5.82
CA PRO A 75 13.35 -1.69 -6.62
C PRO A 75 14.47 -1.00 -5.81
N ILE A 76 14.95 -1.68 -4.76
CA ILE A 76 15.96 -1.18 -3.81
C ILE A 76 17.09 -2.20 -3.72
N ASP A 77 18.33 -1.71 -3.85
CA ASP A 77 19.53 -2.51 -3.59
C ASP A 77 19.69 -2.78 -2.09
N GLU A 78 19.74 -4.04 -1.73
CA GLU A 78 19.94 -4.46 -0.34
C GLU A 78 21.40 -4.36 0.07
N VAL A 79 21.66 -3.67 1.18
CA VAL A 79 23.01 -3.53 1.75
C VAL A 79 23.32 -4.54 2.86
N ASN A 80 22.32 -5.29 3.30
CA ASN A 80 22.49 -6.32 4.33
C ASN A 80 23.41 -7.46 3.87
N THR A 81 24.04 -8.16 4.83
CA THR A 81 25.05 -9.19 4.56
C THR A 81 24.69 -10.56 5.14
N PHE A 82 23.46 -10.73 5.67
CA PHE A 82 22.99 -12.03 6.19
C PHE A 82 22.79 -13.05 5.06
N GLU A 83 22.76 -14.33 5.40
CA GLU A 83 22.72 -15.46 4.46
C GLU A 83 21.47 -15.47 3.54
N TYR A 84 20.36 -14.91 4.01
CA TYR A 84 19.09 -14.85 3.27
C TYR A 84 18.83 -13.52 2.56
N LYS A 85 19.86 -12.72 2.32
CA LYS A 85 19.71 -11.49 1.52
C LYS A 85 19.17 -11.80 0.13
N SER A 86 18.60 -10.78 -0.52
CA SER A 86 18.07 -10.92 -1.87
C SER A 86 19.11 -11.48 -2.85
N GLU A 87 18.70 -12.48 -3.65
CA GLU A 87 19.48 -13.01 -4.78
C GLU A 87 19.35 -12.14 -6.03
N TYR A 88 18.44 -11.16 -6.03
CA TYR A 88 18.18 -10.31 -7.18
C TYR A 88 18.72 -8.90 -6.95
N PRO A 89 19.85 -8.51 -7.58
CA PRO A 89 20.36 -7.14 -7.46
C PRO A 89 19.30 -6.11 -7.83
N GLY A 90 19.18 -5.06 -7.01
CA GLY A 90 18.22 -3.99 -7.25
C GLY A 90 16.79 -4.31 -6.84
N VAL A 91 16.50 -5.48 -6.25
CA VAL A 91 15.16 -5.85 -5.75
C VAL A 91 15.25 -6.42 -4.36
N ALA A 92 14.49 -5.90 -3.41
CA ALA A 92 14.48 -6.41 -2.04
C ALA A 92 13.16 -6.11 -1.30
N HIS A 93 12.82 -6.99 -0.33
CA HIS A 93 11.74 -6.74 0.63
C HIS A 93 12.18 -5.72 1.68
N LYS A 94 11.95 -4.43 1.41
CA LYS A 94 12.28 -3.32 2.31
C LYS A 94 11.04 -2.63 2.91
N CYS A 95 9.86 -3.22 2.68
CA CYS A 95 8.60 -2.84 3.33
C CYS A 95 8.08 -3.89 4.34
N GLY A 96 8.67 -5.09 4.35
CA GLY A 96 8.31 -6.15 5.31
C GLY A 96 7.19 -7.08 4.83
N HIS A 97 6.85 -7.06 3.54
CA HIS A 97 5.80 -7.91 2.98
C HIS A 97 6.11 -9.42 3.11
N ASP A 98 7.38 -9.81 3.09
CA ASP A 98 7.83 -11.16 3.41
C ASP A 98 7.41 -11.61 4.82
N GLY A 99 7.44 -10.70 5.79
CA GLY A 99 6.92 -10.91 7.14
C GLY A 99 5.39 -10.98 7.18
N HIS A 100 4.70 -10.09 6.46
CA HIS A 100 3.23 -10.09 6.37
C HIS A 100 2.71 -11.41 5.78
N MET A 101 3.28 -11.88 4.68
CA MET A 101 2.95 -13.18 4.08
C MET A 101 3.16 -14.32 5.06
N THR A 102 4.24 -14.29 5.81
CA THR A 102 4.57 -15.31 6.81
C THR A 102 3.56 -15.32 7.96
N ILE A 103 3.12 -14.17 8.44
CA ILE A 103 2.07 -14.04 9.48
C ILE A 103 0.76 -14.67 8.99
N ILE A 104 0.31 -14.33 7.79
CA ILE A 104 -0.94 -14.87 7.22
C ILE A 104 -0.81 -16.38 6.98
N THR A 105 0.36 -16.88 6.58
CA THR A 105 0.60 -18.34 6.44
C THR A 105 0.59 -19.04 7.80
N GLY A 106 1.11 -18.41 8.85
CA GLY A 106 1.01 -18.91 10.21
C GLY A 106 -0.44 -18.95 10.72
N LEU A 107 -1.23 -17.93 10.37
CA LEU A 107 -2.68 -17.92 10.63
C LEU A 107 -3.39 -19.08 9.90
N ALA A 108 -3.02 -19.35 8.63
CA ALA A 108 -3.56 -20.49 7.87
C ALA A 108 -3.33 -21.81 8.62
N MET A 109 -2.11 -22.04 9.12
CA MET A 109 -1.77 -23.24 9.89
C MET A 109 -2.56 -23.33 11.21
N ALA A 110 -2.78 -22.20 11.89
CA ALA A 110 -3.56 -22.14 13.13
C ALA A 110 -5.04 -22.45 12.87
N ILE A 111 -5.63 -21.90 11.81
CA ILE A 111 -7.02 -22.15 11.39
C ILE A 111 -7.18 -23.61 10.94
N SER A 112 -6.23 -24.17 10.21
CA SER A 112 -6.25 -25.58 9.80
C SER A 112 -6.39 -26.53 10.99
N ALA A 113 -5.73 -26.22 12.11
CA ALA A 113 -5.81 -27.01 13.34
C ALA A 113 -7.13 -26.80 14.12
N ASN A 114 -7.85 -25.73 13.86
CA ASN A 114 -9.10 -25.37 14.54
C ASN A 114 -10.04 -24.64 13.56
N ARG A 115 -10.66 -25.40 12.67
CA ARG A 115 -11.46 -24.90 11.56
C ARG A 115 -12.75 -24.19 12.04
N PRO A 116 -13.27 -23.23 11.26
CA PRO A 116 -14.53 -22.59 11.58
C PRO A 116 -15.68 -23.61 11.51
N GLU A 117 -16.61 -23.56 12.48
CA GLU A 117 -17.85 -24.32 12.41
C GLU A 117 -18.89 -23.67 11.53
N GLU A 118 -18.88 -22.35 11.45
CA GLU A 118 -19.79 -21.55 10.63
C GLU A 118 -19.04 -20.46 9.88
N GLY A 119 -19.67 -19.86 8.87
CA GLY A 119 -19.09 -18.78 8.09
C GLY A 119 -17.88 -19.21 7.26
N ARG A 120 -16.97 -18.28 7.01
CA ARG A 120 -15.83 -18.50 6.12
C ARG A 120 -14.65 -17.60 6.48
N VAL A 121 -13.44 -18.11 6.29
CA VAL A 121 -12.21 -17.32 6.37
C VAL A 121 -11.54 -17.28 5.00
N VAL A 122 -11.18 -16.10 4.56
CA VAL A 122 -10.42 -15.84 3.33
C VAL A 122 -9.07 -15.23 3.72
N LEU A 123 -7.99 -15.88 3.37
CA LEU A 123 -6.63 -15.40 3.55
C LEU A 123 -6.11 -14.92 2.20
N LEU A 124 -6.10 -13.61 2.00
CA LEU A 124 -5.74 -12.96 0.74
C LEU A 124 -4.27 -12.56 0.73
N TYR A 125 -3.54 -13.03 -0.27
CA TYR A 125 -2.20 -12.62 -0.62
C TYR A 125 -2.29 -11.74 -1.87
N GLN A 126 -2.25 -10.43 -1.66
CA GLN A 126 -2.54 -9.42 -2.68
C GLN A 126 -1.27 -9.03 -3.45
N PRO A 127 -1.31 -8.94 -4.80
CA PRO A 127 -0.20 -8.41 -5.58
C PRO A 127 -0.20 -6.87 -5.61
N SER A 128 0.92 -6.29 -6.05
CA SER A 128 1.01 -4.89 -6.53
C SER A 128 0.51 -3.84 -5.54
N GLU A 129 0.86 -3.97 -4.26
CA GLU A 129 0.54 -2.96 -3.23
C GLU A 129 1.33 -1.68 -3.47
N GLU A 130 2.65 -1.75 -3.71
CA GLU A 130 3.58 -0.63 -3.76
C GLU A 130 3.29 0.38 -4.89
N ASN A 131 2.55 -0.03 -5.91
CA ASN A 131 2.10 0.85 -6.99
C ASN A 131 0.62 1.25 -6.90
N GLY A 132 -0.09 0.86 -5.84
CA GLY A 132 -1.48 1.20 -5.57
C GLY A 132 -2.53 0.53 -6.46
N GLN A 133 -2.16 -0.49 -7.21
CA GLN A 133 -3.05 -1.10 -8.21
C GLN A 133 -3.67 -2.44 -7.78
N GLY A 134 -3.02 -3.13 -6.85
CA GLY A 134 -3.33 -4.53 -6.56
C GLY A 134 -4.69 -4.74 -5.91
N ALA A 135 -5.01 -3.97 -4.89
CA ALA A 135 -6.31 -4.09 -4.20
C ALA A 135 -7.48 -3.79 -5.14
N ALA A 136 -7.39 -2.74 -5.96
CA ALA A 136 -8.41 -2.41 -6.95
C ALA A 136 -8.59 -3.55 -7.96
N ARG A 137 -7.50 -4.10 -8.50
CA ARG A 137 -7.54 -5.24 -9.44
C ARG A 137 -8.16 -6.49 -8.82
N VAL A 138 -7.84 -6.79 -7.56
CA VAL A 138 -8.45 -7.91 -6.83
C VAL A 138 -9.96 -7.71 -6.69
N LEU A 139 -10.39 -6.51 -6.31
CA LEU A 139 -11.80 -6.17 -6.13
C LEU A 139 -12.61 -6.16 -7.44
N GLU A 140 -11.96 -5.96 -8.57
CA GLU A 140 -12.55 -5.98 -9.91
C GLU A 140 -12.51 -7.37 -10.57
N ASP A 141 -11.74 -8.32 -10.01
CA ASP A 141 -11.63 -9.68 -10.52
C ASP A 141 -12.92 -10.46 -10.24
N ASN A 142 -13.50 -11.08 -11.27
CA ASN A 142 -14.73 -11.89 -11.16
C ASN A 142 -14.61 -13.00 -10.10
N LYS A 143 -13.41 -13.53 -9.85
CA LYS A 143 -13.17 -14.55 -8.83
C LYS A 143 -13.40 -14.02 -7.43
N PHE A 144 -13.23 -12.71 -7.20
CA PHE A 144 -13.45 -12.08 -5.92
C PHE A 144 -14.93 -12.08 -5.51
N ASP A 145 -15.84 -12.12 -6.46
CA ASP A 145 -17.28 -12.20 -6.16
C ASP A 145 -17.65 -13.37 -5.25
N ALA A 146 -16.94 -14.49 -5.40
CA ALA A 146 -17.12 -15.67 -4.55
C ALA A 146 -16.42 -15.57 -3.19
N LEU A 147 -15.65 -14.51 -2.95
CA LEU A 147 -14.85 -14.30 -1.74
C LEU A 147 -15.33 -13.11 -0.90
N ARG A 148 -16.36 -12.37 -1.33
CA ARG A 148 -16.83 -11.13 -0.69
C ARG A 148 -16.91 -11.26 0.83
N PRO A 149 -16.19 -10.42 1.58
CA PRO A 149 -16.18 -10.48 3.02
C PRO A 149 -17.26 -9.60 3.67
N ASP A 150 -17.58 -9.93 4.92
CA ASP A 150 -18.31 -9.05 5.82
C ASP A 150 -17.36 -8.10 6.57
N TYR A 151 -16.14 -8.58 6.86
CA TYR A 151 -15.09 -7.79 7.54
C TYR A 151 -13.73 -8.03 6.90
N VAL A 152 -12.91 -6.98 6.85
CA VAL A 152 -11.55 -7.03 6.30
C VAL A 152 -10.51 -6.56 7.32
N PHE A 153 -9.39 -7.28 7.39
CA PHE A 153 -8.31 -7.02 8.33
C PHE A 153 -6.96 -7.06 7.62
N ALA A 154 -6.09 -6.13 7.95
CA ALA A 154 -4.69 -6.16 7.56
C ALA A 154 -3.81 -5.58 8.67
N LEU A 155 -2.54 -5.94 8.67
CA LEU A 155 -1.54 -5.29 9.51
C LEU A 155 -0.39 -4.77 8.63
N HIS A 156 0.31 -3.77 9.14
CA HIS A 156 1.59 -3.35 8.60
C HIS A 156 2.63 -3.26 9.71
N ASN A 157 3.82 -3.78 9.48
CA ASN A 157 4.92 -3.64 10.42
C ASN A 157 5.37 -2.17 10.50
N LEU A 158 5.66 -1.68 11.71
CA LEU A 158 5.97 -0.28 11.97
C LEU A 158 7.29 -0.12 12.73
N PRO A 159 8.40 0.24 12.05
CA PRO A 159 9.59 0.76 12.72
C PRO A 159 9.30 2.03 13.53
N GLY A 160 10.06 2.22 14.62
CA GLY A 160 9.88 3.37 15.51
C GLY A 160 8.87 3.15 16.64
N PHE A 161 8.19 2.00 16.67
CA PHE A 161 7.33 1.56 17.76
C PHE A 161 7.91 0.34 18.49
N PRO A 162 7.61 0.17 19.79
CA PRO A 162 8.10 -0.99 20.55
C PRO A 162 7.78 -2.31 19.88
N THR A 163 8.70 -3.26 19.92
CA THR A 163 8.56 -4.59 19.33
C THR A 163 7.29 -5.30 19.76
N GLY A 164 6.44 -5.68 18.79
CA GLY A 164 5.18 -6.38 19.03
C GLY A 164 4.04 -5.52 19.58
N ALA A 165 4.21 -4.21 19.72
CA ALA A 165 3.12 -3.31 20.08
C ALA A 165 2.08 -3.24 18.96
N VAL A 166 0.80 -3.17 19.33
CA VAL A 166 -0.31 -3.00 18.40
C VAL A 166 -0.65 -1.52 18.33
N VAL A 167 -0.48 -0.93 17.14
CA VAL A 167 -0.67 0.51 16.90
C VAL A 167 -2.01 0.72 16.23
N LEU A 168 -2.87 1.51 16.85
CA LEU A 168 -4.27 1.69 16.47
C LEU A 168 -4.62 3.16 16.23
N ARG A 169 -5.58 3.37 15.34
CA ARG A 169 -6.30 4.64 15.19
C ARG A 169 -7.68 4.38 14.58
N LYS A 170 -8.71 4.98 15.18
CA LYS A 170 -10.06 5.05 14.60
C LYS A 170 -10.11 6.13 13.52
N GLY A 171 -10.93 5.94 12.49
CA GLY A 171 -10.95 6.85 11.35
C GLY A 171 -9.70 6.69 10.49
N THR A 172 -9.21 7.77 9.90
CA THR A 172 -8.04 7.70 9.01
C THR A 172 -6.80 7.18 9.72
N PHE A 173 -6.25 6.07 9.23
CA PHE A 173 -5.00 5.46 9.73
C PHE A 173 -3.80 5.84 8.86
N ALA A 174 -3.98 5.83 7.53
CA ALA A 174 -2.95 6.18 6.56
C ALA A 174 -3.49 7.15 5.51
N ALA A 175 -2.65 8.05 5.02
CA ALA A 175 -3.01 9.12 4.11
C ALA A 175 -3.49 8.64 2.74
N ALA A 176 -4.33 9.42 2.08
CA ALA A 176 -4.52 9.34 0.65
C ALA A 176 -3.28 9.87 -0.08
N SER A 177 -2.96 9.29 -1.23
CA SER A 177 -1.86 9.74 -2.09
C SER A 177 -2.20 9.54 -3.56
N LYS A 178 -1.66 10.42 -4.42
CA LYS A 178 -1.89 10.35 -5.86
C LYS A 178 -0.79 11.07 -6.60
N GLY A 179 -0.23 10.44 -7.62
CA GLY A 179 0.74 11.02 -8.53
C GLY A 179 0.06 11.78 -9.67
N MET A 180 0.40 13.05 -9.87
CA MET A 180 -0.06 13.89 -10.96
C MET A 180 1.04 14.08 -12.00
N ILE A 181 0.72 13.85 -13.27
CA ILE A 181 1.63 14.05 -14.40
C ILE A 181 1.01 15.07 -15.33
N ASN A 182 1.64 16.23 -15.45
CA ASN A 182 1.18 17.32 -16.31
C ASN A 182 2.13 17.47 -17.49
N ARG A 183 1.61 17.45 -18.71
CA ARG A 183 2.36 17.69 -19.95
C ARG A 183 1.82 18.92 -20.63
N LEU A 184 2.73 19.78 -21.07
CA LEU A 184 2.43 21.02 -21.80
C LEU A 184 3.05 20.96 -23.17
N TYR A 185 2.25 21.18 -24.18
CA TYR A 185 2.65 21.14 -25.59
C TYR A 185 2.57 22.53 -26.18
N GLY A 186 3.70 23.02 -26.63
CA GLY A 186 3.88 24.27 -27.35
C GLY A 186 4.53 24.03 -28.70
N LYS A 187 5.48 24.92 -29.10
CA LYS A 187 6.20 24.88 -30.37
C LYS A 187 7.63 25.38 -30.21
N THR A 188 8.58 24.63 -30.70
CA THR A 188 10.00 25.06 -30.74
C THR A 188 10.23 26.18 -31.75
N ALA A 189 11.24 27.02 -31.51
CA ALA A 189 11.74 28.01 -32.44
C ALA A 189 13.26 28.21 -32.29
N HIS A 190 13.86 28.98 -33.14
CA HIS A 190 15.24 29.43 -32.96
C HIS A 190 15.33 30.33 -31.72
N ALA A 191 16.33 30.12 -30.87
CA ALA A 191 16.45 30.86 -29.61
C ALA A 191 16.64 32.39 -29.79
N GLY A 192 17.13 32.81 -30.94
CA GLY A 192 17.25 34.23 -31.34
C GLY A 192 15.94 34.82 -31.89
N GLU A 193 14.94 33.99 -32.21
CA GLU A 193 13.63 34.39 -32.77
C GLU A 193 12.49 33.65 -32.02
N PRO A 194 12.42 33.81 -30.68
CA PRO A 194 11.50 33.04 -29.85
C PRO A 194 10.02 33.31 -30.15
N GLU A 195 9.68 34.45 -30.75
CA GLU A 195 8.34 34.83 -31.21
C GLU A 195 7.76 33.88 -32.27
N ASN A 196 8.60 33.11 -32.97
CA ASN A 196 8.17 32.11 -33.95
C ASN A 196 7.76 30.76 -33.30
N GLY A 197 7.94 30.64 -31.98
CA GLY A 197 7.59 29.48 -31.20
C GLY A 197 6.49 29.74 -30.20
N LEU A 198 6.28 28.75 -29.33
CA LEU A 198 5.38 28.85 -28.19
C LEU A 198 6.02 28.04 -27.03
N THR A 199 6.76 28.74 -26.18
CA THR A 199 7.48 28.06 -25.08
C THR A 199 6.55 27.82 -23.88
N PRO A 200 6.58 26.61 -23.29
CA PRO A 200 5.84 26.31 -22.06
C PRO A 200 6.55 26.79 -20.77
N ALA A 201 7.74 27.38 -20.86
CA ALA A 201 8.56 27.72 -19.70
C ALA A 201 7.85 28.60 -18.65
N PRO A 202 7.16 29.71 -19.02
CA PRO A 202 6.44 30.52 -18.02
C PRO A 202 5.27 29.80 -17.38
N ALA A 203 4.51 29.01 -18.16
CA ALA A 203 3.40 28.20 -17.65
C ALA A 203 3.90 27.14 -16.66
N MET A 204 4.97 26.43 -17.00
CA MET A 204 5.60 25.44 -16.13
C MET A 204 6.04 26.05 -14.79
N ALA A 205 6.71 27.21 -14.80
CA ALA A 205 7.12 27.91 -13.58
C ALA A 205 5.93 28.29 -12.71
N GLY A 206 4.86 28.81 -13.32
CA GLY A 206 3.62 29.16 -12.63
C GLY A 206 2.89 27.95 -12.05
N ILE A 207 2.84 26.83 -12.78
CA ILE A 207 2.25 25.58 -12.30
C ILE A 207 3.00 25.08 -11.05
N ILE A 208 4.33 25.02 -11.08
CA ILE A 208 5.14 24.59 -9.93
C ILE A 208 4.84 25.46 -8.70
N GLN A 209 4.84 26.78 -8.86
CA GLN A 209 4.56 27.70 -7.75
C GLN A 209 3.14 27.53 -7.19
N GLN A 210 2.13 27.49 -8.06
CA GLN A 210 0.73 27.42 -7.64
C GLN A 210 0.37 26.04 -7.05
N LEU A 211 0.86 24.94 -7.62
CA LEU A 211 0.64 23.61 -7.03
C LEU A 211 1.24 23.51 -5.62
N THR A 212 2.45 24.04 -5.42
CA THR A 212 3.08 24.06 -4.10
C THR A 212 2.28 24.87 -3.09
N ALA A 213 1.71 26.01 -3.51
CA ALA A 213 0.94 26.90 -2.66
C ALA A 213 -0.47 26.37 -2.33
N LEU A 214 -1.02 25.42 -3.09
CA LEU A 214 -2.35 24.85 -2.81
C LEU A 214 -2.45 24.20 -1.42
N ALA A 215 -1.36 23.61 -0.93
CA ALA A 215 -1.33 22.96 0.38
C ALA A 215 -1.42 23.96 1.56
N ASP A 216 -1.12 25.23 1.32
CA ASP A 216 -1.16 26.31 2.33
C ASP A 216 -2.55 27.00 2.38
N ASP A 217 -3.53 26.54 1.59
CA ASP A 217 -4.87 27.13 1.53
C ASP A 217 -5.70 26.72 2.75
N ASP A 218 -6.23 27.70 3.49
CA ASP A 218 -7.20 27.54 4.58
C ASP A 218 -8.49 26.80 4.17
N ALA A 219 -8.62 26.47 2.91
CA ALA A 219 -9.75 25.73 2.34
C ALA A 219 -9.78 24.24 2.72
N PHE A 220 -8.67 23.67 3.21
CA PHE A 220 -8.59 22.28 3.64
C PHE A 220 -8.81 22.17 5.15
N GLU A 221 -9.55 21.12 5.55
CA GLU A 221 -9.88 20.92 6.97
C GLU A 221 -8.73 20.25 7.74
N ASP A 222 -7.85 19.52 7.02
CA ASP A 222 -6.81 18.68 7.62
C ASP A 222 -5.52 18.71 6.79
N PHE A 223 -4.53 17.92 7.19
CA PHE A 223 -3.25 17.81 6.52
C PHE A 223 -3.39 17.65 5.01
N THR A 224 -2.72 18.55 4.30
CA THR A 224 -2.63 18.57 2.84
C THR A 224 -1.19 18.86 2.44
N LEU A 225 -0.68 18.13 1.47
CA LEU A 225 0.69 18.27 0.99
C LEU A 225 0.73 18.10 -0.53
N THR A 226 1.43 19.01 -1.20
CA THR A 226 1.82 18.87 -2.61
C THR A 226 3.33 18.91 -2.72
N THR A 227 3.92 17.85 -3.28
CA THR A 227 5.37 17.76 -3.48
C THR A 227 5.66 17.68 -4.97
N ILE A 228 6.44 18.62 -5.50
CA ILE A 228 6.94 18.53 -6.88
C ILE A 228 8.01 17.44 -6.93
N ILE A 229 7.78 16.43 -7.76
CA ILE A 229 8.64 15.25 -7.88
C ILE A 229 9.62 15.38 -9.04
N HIS A 230 9.16 15.96 -10.15
CA HIS A 230 9.95 16.07 -11.37
C HIS A 230 9.47 17.27 -12.19
N ALA A 231 10.42 17.92 -12.87
CA ALA A 231 10.13 18.96 -13.85
C ALA A 231 11.13 18.88 -15.00
N ARG A 232 10.64 18.91 -16.25
CA ARG A 232 11.45 18.89 -17.45
C ARG A 232 10.97 19.94 -18.41
N LEU A 233 11.89 20.72 -18.98
CA LEU A 233 11.64 21.73 -19.99
C LEU A 233 12.48 21.44 -21.23
N GLY A 234 11.82 20.96 -22.29
CA GLY A 234 12.47 20.69 -23.59
C GLY A 234 13.71 19.81 -23.49
N GLU A 235 14.63 20.02 -24.42
CA GLU A 235 15.93 19.36 -24.48
C GLU A 235 17.07 20.37 -24.25
N ILE A 236 18.23 19.87 -23.88
CA ILE A 236 19.43 20.73 -23.69
C ILE A 236 19.95 21.18 -25.05
N ALA A 237 19.49 22.35 -25.52
CA ALA A 237 19.86 22.93 -26.78
C ALA A 237 19.82 24.46 -26.70
N PHE A 238 20.97 25.14 -26.62
CA PHE A 238 21.05 26.61 -26.49
C PHE A 238 20.48 27.38 -27.67
N GLY A 239 20.46 26.78 -28.86
CA GLY A 239 19.94 27.39 -30.07
C GLY A 239 18.45 27.22 -30.32
N THR A 240 17.72 26.53 -29.43
CA THR A 240 16.31 26.18 -29.66
C THR A 240 15.45 26.49 -28.41
N THR A 241 14.36 27.25 -28.59
CA THR A 241 13.37 27.42 -27.52
C THR A 241 12.59 26.11 -27.29
N PRO A 242 12.27 25.75 -26.05
CA PRO A 242 11.54 24.51 -25.78
C PRO A 242 10.09 24.63 -26.27
N GLY A 243 9.56 23.52 -26.80
CA GLY A 243 8.16 23.39 -27.20
C GLY A 243 7.40 22.33 -26.38
N TYR A 244 8.01 21.80 -25.32
CA TYR A 244 7.43 20.80 -24.43
C TYR A 244 7.88 21.04 -22.98
N ALA A 245 6.98 20.77 -22.04
CA ALA A 245 7.34 20.70 -20.63
C ALA A 245 6.53 19.61 -19.92
N GLU A 246 7.12 19.07 -18.86
CA GLU A 246 6.47 18.11 -17.98
C GLU A 246 6.67 18.52 -16.51
N VAL A 247 5.61 18.42 -15.69
CA VAL A 247 5.67 18.63 -14.25
C VAL A 247 4.95 17.46 -13.58
N MET A 248 5.64 16.79 -12.64
CA MET A 248 5.06 15.72 -11.84
C MET A 248 5.02 16.14 -10.38
N ALA A 249 3.92 15.81 -9.72
CA ALA A 249 3.70 16.10 -8.30
C ALA A 249 3.02 14.93 -7.60
N THR A 250 3.32 14.74 -6.31
CA THR A 250 2.57 13.88 -5.42
C THR A 250 1.65 14.73 -4.58
N LEU A 251 0.37 14.38 -4.56
CA LEU A 251 -0.66 14.96 -3.70
C LEU A 251 -0.91 14.03 -2.52
N ARG A 252 -1.00 14.57 -1.28
CA ARG A 252 -1.33 13.79 -0.07
C ARG A 252 -2.32 14.54 0.80
N THR A 253 -3.27 13.80 1.37
CA THR A 253 -4.26 14.33 2.33
C THR A 253 -4.62 13.25 3.35
N TYR A 254 -5.17 13.65 4.50
CA TYR A 254 -5.71 12.69 5.47
C TYR A 254 -7.15 12.27 5.16
N SER A 255 -7.85 13.00 4.31
CA SER A 255 -9.23 12.69 3.94
C SER A 255 -9.40 12.52 2.44
N ASN A 256 -10.27 11.59 2.02
CA ASN A 256 -10.61 11.40 0.60
C ASN A 256 -11.34 12.63 0.03
N ALA A 257 -12.15 13.33 0.86
CA ALA A 257 -12.85 14.54 0.44
C ALA A 257 -11.87 15.68 0.12
N ASP A 258 -10.82 15.85 0.94
CA ASP A 258 -9.76 16.82 0.67
C ASP A 258 -8.92 16.40 -0.56
N MET A 259 -8.69 15.10 -0.78
CA MET A 259 -8.03 14.63 -2.00
C MET A 259 -8.82 14.97 -3.25
N ASP A 260 -10.13 14.77 -3.24
CA ASP A 260 -10.99 15.15 -4.36
C ASP A 260 -10.95 16.65 -4.64
N LYS A 261 -10.93 17.47 -3.58
CA LYS A 261 -10.82 18.94 -3.68
C LYS A 261 -9.46 19.35 -4.22
N LEU A 262 -8.38 18.82 -3.65
CA LEU A 262 -7.00 19.10 -4.08
C LEU A 262 -6.78 18.67 -5.54
N THR A 263 -7.33 17.52 -5.94
CA THR A 263 -7.31 17.06 -7.33
C THR A 263 -7.94 18.08 -8.28
N ARG A 264 -9.15 18.54 -7.99
CA ARG A 264 -9.83 19.54 -8.82
C ARG A 264 -9.06 20.86 -8.89
N GLN A 265 -8.61 21.38 -7.75
CA GLN A 265 -7.83 22.62 -7.70
C GLN A 265 -6.50 22.50 -8.47
N SER A 266 -5.84 21.35 -8.38
CA SER A 266 -4.60 21.08 -9.13
C SER A 266 -4.84 21.06 -10.64
N MET A 267 -5.93 20.45 -11.10
CA MET A 267 -6.33 20.47 -12.51
C MET A 267 -6.63 21.89 -12.98
N ASP A 268 -7.39 22.65 -12.20
CA ASP A 268 -7.72 24.05 -12.51
C ASP A 268 -6.48 24.94 -12.65
N VAL A 269 -5.46 24.71 -11.81
CA VAL A 269 -4.16 25.43 -11.94
C VAL A 269 -3.51 25.13 -13.28
N VAL A 270 -3.39 23.86 -13.65
CA VAL A 270 -2.74 23.45 -14.90
C VAL A 270 -3.49 23.97 -16.11
N GLU A 271 -4.81 23.83 -16.14
CA GLU A 271 -5.66 24.25 -17.26
C GLU A 271 -5.64 25.77 -17.45
N ARG A 272 -5.76 26.55 -16.35
CA ARG A 272 -5.66 28.01 -16.42
C ARG A 272 -4.30 28.49 -16.92
N MET A 273 -3.22 27.89 -16.42
CA MET A 273 -1.87 28.25 -16.83
C MET A 273 -1.63 27.90 -18.30
N ALA A 274 -2.02 26.71 -18.73
CA ALA A 274 -1.93 26.32 -20.14
C ALA A 274 -2.72 27.25 -21.05
N HIS A 275 -3.97 27.55 -20.68
CA HIS A 275 -4.83 28.47 -21.45
C HIS A 275 -4.24 29.89 -21.54
N SER A 276 -3.72 30.41 -20.43
CA SER A 276 -3.15 31.79 -20.37
C SER A 276 -1.93 31.94 -21.29
N TYR A 277 -1.24 30.88 -21.59
CA TYR A 277 -0.08 30.87 -22.48
C TYR A 277 -0.36 30.23 -23.85
N GLY A 278 -1.63 29.91 -24.17
CA GLY A 278 -2.03 29.32 -25.44
C GLY A 278 -1.51 27.91 -25.70
N LEU A 279 -1.18 27.18 -24.63
CA LEU A 279 -0.63 25.81 -24.70
C LEU A 279 -1.74 24.76 -24.66
N LYS A 280 -1.47 23.61 -25.29
CA LYS A 280 -2.24 22.39 -25.01
C LYS A 280 -1.70 21.74 -23.75
N SER A 281 -2.58 21.27 -22.86
CA SER A 281 -2.21 20.50 -21.68
C SER A 281 -2.81 19.09 -21.72
N GLU A 282 -2.12 18.17 -21.07
CA GLU A 282 -2.59 16.81 -20.80
C GLU A 282 -2.28 16.49 -19.33
N ILE A 283 -3.28 16.00 -18.60
CA ILE A 283 -3.14 15.59 -17.21
C ILE A 283 -3.43 14.10 -17.11
N SER A 284 -2.55 13.36 -16.45
CA SER A 284 -2.73 11.94 -16.14
C SER A 284 -2.36 11.65 -14.69
N TRP A 285 -2.85 10.53 -14.16
CA TRP A 285 -2.71 10.13 -12.78
C TRP A 285 -2.05 8.76 -12.66
N THR A 286 -1.33 8.53 -11.58
CA THR A 286 -0.68 7.28 -11.25
C THR A 286 -0.62 7.09 -9.73
N GLU A 287 -0.38 5.85 -9.28
CA GLU A 287 -0.19 5.54 -7.86
C GLU A 287 -1.29 6.14 -6.97
N GLU A 288 -2.54 5.80 -7.31
CA GLU A 288 -3.70 6.31 -6.60
C GLU A 288 -4.04 5.44 -5.39
N PHE A 289 -3.87 6.01 -4.20
CA PHE A 289 -4.20 5.39 -2.92
C PHE A 289 -5.27 6.23 -2.22
N PRO A 290 -6.49 5.72 -2.00
CA PRO A 290 -7.42 6.34 -1.08
C PRO A 290 -6.85 6.38 0.35
N ALA A 291 -7.37 7.27 1.20
CA ALA A 291 -7.06 7.21 2.63
C ALA A 291 -7.59 5.90 3.23
N THR A 292 -6.78 5.25 4.05
CA THR A 292 -7.22 4.08 4.80
C THR A 292 -8.01 4.54 6.01
N VAL A 293 -9.33 4.31 5.99
CA VAL A 293 -10.25 4.73 7.05
C VAL A 293 -10.74 3.52 7.81
N ASN A 294 -10.29 3.39 9.05
CA ASN A 294 -10.62 2.28 9.93
C ASN A 294 -12.02 2.41 10.51
N ASN A 295 -12.78 1.32 10.49
CA ASN A 295 -14.06 1.20 11.19
C ASN A 295 -13.82 1.15 12.70
N SER A 296 -14.52 2.02 13.45
CA SER A 296 -14.31 2.17 14.90
C SER A 296 -14.59 0.90 15.70
N GLN A 297 -15.61 0.14 15.34
CA GLN A 297 -15.96 -1.11 16.04
C GLN A 297 -14.92 -2.21 15.77
N VAL A 298 -14.39 -2.24 14.56
CA VAL A 298 -13.31 -3.18 14.20
C VAL A 298 -12.02 -2.83 14.94
N VAL A 299 -11.70 -1.55 15.11
CA VAL A 299 -10.55 -1.11 15.94
C VAL A 299 -10.74 -1.51 17.39
N ASP A 300 -11.96 -1.33 17.95
CA ASP A 300 -12.26 -1.75 19.33
C ASP A 300 -12.08 -3.26 19.53
N LEU A 301 -12.49 -4.07 18.54
CA LEU A 301 -12.25 -5.51 18.56
C LEU A 301 -10.75 -5.85 18.55
N ILE A 302 -9.96 -5.21 17.67
CA ILE A 302 -8.51 -5.44 17.62
C ILE A 302 -7.87 -5.06 18.94
N GLU A 303 -8.27 -3.94 19.55
CA GLU A 303 -7.79 -3.53 20.87
C GLU A 303 -8.12 -4.54 21.95
N GLN A 304 -9.36 -5.04 21.98
CA GLN A 304 -9.78 -6.08 22.92
C GLN A 304 -8.89 -7.32 22.79
N VAL A 305 -8.71 -7.83 21.57
CA VAL A 305 -7.89 -9.02 21.32
C VAL A 305 -6.42 -8.77 21.71
N ALA A 306 -5.88 -7.59 21.43
CA ALA A 306 -4.51 -7.23 21.81
C ALA A 306 -4.32 -7.26 23.34
N ARG A 307 -5.28 -6.71 24.07
CA ARG A 307 -5.28 -6.72 25.55
C ARG A 307 -5.43 -8.12 26.14
N GLU A 308 -6.28 -8.96 25.55
CA GLU A 308 -6.44 -10.37 25.95
C GLU A 308 -5.14 -11.15 25.75
N ASN A 309 -4.40 -10.86 24.68
CA ASN A 309 -3.08 -11.44 24.39
C ASN A 309 -1.94 -10.76 25.17
N GLN A 310 -2.23 -9.82 26.07
CA GLN A 310 -1.24 -9.07 26.85
C GLN A 310 -0.23 -8.31 25.96
N GLN A 311 -0.65 -7.84 24.79
CA GLN A 311 0.16 -7.01 23.92
C GLN A 311 -0.03 -5.53 24.28
N GLN A 312 1.05 -4.77 24.15
CA GLN A 312 1.00 -3.32 24.33
C GLN A 312 0.14 -2.70 23.22
N VAL A 313 -0.80 -1.83 23.59
CA VAL A 313 -1.61 -1.05 22.64
C VAL A 313 -1.18 0.40 22.69
N ILE A 314 -0.98 0.98 21.52
CA ILE A 314 -0.61 2.39 21.32
C ILE A 314 -1.63 3.01 20.37
N HIS A 315 -2.28 4.10 20.81
CA HIS A 315 -3.13 4.92 19.95
C HIS A 315 -2.31 6.09 19.41
N ILE A 316 -2.25 6.22 18.07
CA ILE A 316 -1.63 7.38 17.43
C ILE A 316 -2.67 8.50 17.26
N GLU A 317 -2.24 9.74 17.53
CA GLU A 317 -3.09 10.93 17.41
C GLU A 317 -3.27 11.34 15.95
N GLU A 318 -2.16 11.36 15.19
CA GLU A 318 -2.15 11.72 13.78
C GLU A 318 -2.10 10.49 12.88
N PRO A 319 -2.76 10.51 11.70
CA PRO A 319 -2.59 9.48 10.70
C PRO A 319 -1.15 9.36 10.23
N LEU A 320 -0.79 8.17 9.72
CA LEU A 320 0.49 7.97 9.05
C LEU A 320 0.48 8.70 7.70
N ARG A 321 1.60 9.34 7.36
CA ARG A 321 1.72 10.12 6.12
C ARG A 321 1.94 9.29 4.87
N TRP A 322 2.34 8.03 5.01
CA TRP A 322 2.41 7.08 3.92
C TRP A 322 1.02 6.51 3.59
N SER A 323 0.88 5.88 2.47
CA SER A 323 -0.38 5.36 1.94
C SER A 323 -0.32 3.84 1.77
N GLU A 324 -1.48 3.21 1.70
CA GLU A 324 -1.64 1.76 1.63
C GLU A 324 -2.90 1.44 0.81
N ASP A 325 -2.79 0.56 -0.18
CA ASP A 325 -3.89 0.29 -1.09
C ASP A 325 -4.98 -0.61 -0.49
N PHE A 326 -4.75 -1.20 0.71
CA PHE A 326 -5.80 -1.83 1.52
C PHE A 326 -7.00 -0.90 1.76
N SER A 327 -6.78 0.41 1.65
CA SER A 327 -7.83 1.43 1.65
C SER A 327 -8.97 1.13 0.69
N ASN A 328 -8.71 0.50 -0.45
CA ASN A 328 -9.74 0.09 -1.41
C ASN A 328 -10.73 -0.92 -0.79
N PHE A 329 -10.26 -1.79 0.10
CA PHE A 329 -11.12 -2.72 0.85
C PHE A 329 -11.93 -1.98 1.92
N THR A 330 -11.32 -1.06 2.68
CA THR A 330 -12.04 -0.30 3.73
C THR A 330 -13.06 0.68 3.17
N LEU A 331 -12.96 1.09 1.90
CA LEU A 331 -14.01 1.84 1.21
C LEU A 331 -15.28 1.03 0.95
N LYS A 332 -15.17 -0.31 0.88
CA LYS A 332 -16.27 -1.20 0.51
C LYS A 332 -16.78 -2.06 1.67
N TYR A 333 -15.92 -2.36 2.63
CA TYR A 333 -16.22 -3.29 3.72
C TYR A 333 -15.80 -2.71 5.07
N PRO A 334 -16.54 -2.99 6.15
CA PRO A 334 -16.08 -2.70 7.50
C PRO A 334 -14.74 -3.40 7.75
N GLY A 335 -13.75 -2.65 8.19
CA GLY A 335 -12.42 -3.22 8.41
C GLY A 335 -11.45 -2.26 9.04
N ALA A 336 -10.25 -2.73 9.29
CA ALA A 336 -9.16 -1.93 9.81
C ALA A 336 -7.79 -2.45 9.39
N LEU A 337 -6.90 -1.50 9.14
CA LEU A 337 -5.45 -1.68 9.11
C LEU A 337 -4.90 -1.26 10.48
N PHE A 338 -4.04 -2.09 11.06
CA PHE A 338 -3.35 -1.73 12.29
C PHE A 338 -1.84 -1.92 12.14
N GLY A 339 -1.08 -1.21 12.97
CA GLY A 339 0.37 -1.33 13.00
C GLY A 339 0.82 -2.43 13.94
N LEU A 340 1.92 -3.12 13.58
CA LEU A 340 2.66 -4.03 14.44
C LEU A 340 4.07 -3.50 14.63
N GLY A 341 4.42 -3.06 15.84
CA GLY A 341 5.70 -2.45 16.15
C GLY A 341 6.87 -3.37 15.82
N SER A 342 7.82 -2.86 15.03
CA SER A 342 9.02 -3.60 14.61
C SER A 342 10.25 -3.33 15.47
N GLY A 343 10.15 -2.42 16.46
CA GLY A 343 11.24 -1.98 17.29
C GLY A 343 11.58 -0.49 17.09
N GLU A 344 11.88 0.18 18.17
CA GLU A 344 12.15 1.64 18.17
C GLU A 344 13.41 2.03 17.40
N LYS A 345 14.37 1.11 17.28
CA LYS A 345 15.66 1.33 16.61
C LYS A 345 15.80 0.62 15.27
N THR A 346 14.77 -0.05 14.81
CA THR A 346 14.76 -0.73 13.51
C THR A 346 14.87 0.33 12.41
N PRO A 347 15.69 0.09 11.35
CA PRO A 347 15.72 0.98 10.18
C PRO A 347 14.31 1.22 9.64
N GLN A 348 14.07 2.41 9.09
CA GLN A 348 12.76 2.76 8.55
C GLN A 348 12.42 1.92 7.31
N LEU A 349 11.12 1.81 7.01
CA LEU A 349 10.65 1.19 5.78
C LEU A 349 11.30 1.86 4.56
N HIS A 350 11.56 1.10 3.51
CA HIS A 350 12.25 1.50 2.28
C HIS A 350 13.73 1.85 2.45
N ASN A 351 14.28 1.80 3.67
CA ASN A 351 15.72 1.91 3.85
C ASN A 351 16.42 0.63 3.33
N PRO A 352 17.59 0.74 2.69
CA PRO A 352 18.27 -0.41 2.09
C PRO A 352 18.77 -1.45 3.11
N ASP A 353 18.88 -1.06 4.39
CA ASP A 353 19.27 -1.92 5.50
C ASP A 353 18.09 -2.42 6.36
N TYR A 354 16.83 -2.05 6.00
CA TYR A 354 15.66 -2.59 6.70
C TYR A 354 15.61 -4.11 6.58
N ASP A 355 15.23 -4.78 7.68
CA ASP A 355 14.88 -6.21 7.71
C ASP A 355 13.71 -6.41 8.67
N PHE A 356 12.76 -7.27 8.27
CA PHE A 356 11.59 -7.57 9.09
C PHE A 356 12.01 -8.38 10.33
N PRO A 357 11.69 -7.93 11.56
CA PRO A 357 12.07 -8.63 12.77
C PRO A 357 11.22 -9.90 12.96
N GLU A 358 11.87 -11.06 12.87
CA GLU A 358 11.20 -12.38 12.95
C GLU A 358 10.49 -12.63 14.31
N GLU A 359 10.88 -11.90 15.35
CA GLU A 359 10.27 -12.01 16.68
C GLU A 359 8.81 -11.51 16.74
N ILE A 360 8.37 -10.67 15.79
CA ILE A 360 6.99 -10.17 15.77
C ILE A 360 6.02 -11.07 15.00
N ILE A 361 6.51 -12.14 14.33
CA ILE A 361 5.66 -13.07 13.57
C ILE A 361 4.58 -13.66 14.47
N ASP A 362 4.96 -14.20 15.62
CA ASP A 362 4.02 -14.81 16.55
C ASP A 362 2.97 -13.79 17.03
N ARG A 363 3.39 -12.53 17.28
CA ARG A 363 2.49 -11.45 17.73
C ARG A 363 1.42 -11.11 16.68
N GLY A 364 1.80 -11.04 15.41
CA GLY A 364 0.86 -10.83 14.32
C GLY A 364 -0.14 -11.98 14.18
N ILE A 365 0.34 -13.23 14.27
CA ILE A 365 -0.51 -14.43 14.24
C ILE A 365 -1.50 -14.42 15.42
N GLU A 366 -1.05 -14.11 16.63
CA GLU A 366 -1.87 -14.07 17.85
C GLU A 366 -3.04 -13.07 17.70
N ILE A 367 -2.80 -11.88 17.15
CA ILE A 367 -3.87 -10.89 16.91
C ILE A 367 -4.88 -11.42 15.88
N PHE A 368 -4.44 -11.83 14.71
CA PHE A 368 -5.36 -12.32 13.68
C PHE A 368 -6.12 -13.56 14.14
N TYR A 369 -5.46 -14.48 14.84
CA TYR A 369 -6.11 -15.66 15.36
C TYR A 369 -7.10 -15.33 16.48
N GLY A 370 -6.81 -14.36 17.33
CA GLY A 370 -7.74 -13.84 18.32
C GLY A 370 -8.98 -13.22 17.70
N ILE A 371 -8.84 -12.44 16.63
CA ILE A 371 -9.97 -11.90 15.85
C ILE A 371 -10.80 -13.04 15.26
N TYR A 372 -10.15 -14.05 14.67
CA TYR A 372 -10.80 -15.25 14.17
C TYR A 372 -11.62 -15.94 15.26
N LEU A 373 -11.04 -16.19 16.43
CA LEU A 373 -11.71 -16.85 17.54
C LEU A 373 -12.91 -16.05 18.07
N HIS A 374 -12.84 -14.73 18.04
CA HIS A 374 -13.93 -13.86 18.51
C HIS A 374 -15.19 -14.00 17.65
N HIS A 375 -15.04 -14.26 16.35
CA HIS A 375 -16.17 -14.38 15.41
C HIS A 375 -16.72 -15.81 15.30
N PHE A 376 -15.93 -16.83 15.62
CA PHE A 376 -16.27 -18.23 15.36
C PHE A 376 -16.29 -19.12 16.62
N LYS A 377 -16.26 -18.52 17.78
CA LYS A 377 -16.46 -19.15 19.09
C LYS A 377 -17.44 -18.35 19.93
#